data_e1571c5899cd28ce2f0a17a71a734698
#
_entry.id   e1571c5899cd28ce2f0a17a71a734698
#
_cell.length_a   1.000
_cell.length_b   1.000
_cell.length_c   1.000
_cell.angle_alpha   90.00
_cell.angle_beta   90.00
_cell.angle_gamma   90.00
#
_symmetry.space_group_name_H-M   'P 1'
#
loop_
_entity.id
_entity.type
_entity.pdbx_description
1 polymer ?
#
loop_
_entity_poly.entity_id
_entity_poly.type
_entity_poly.pdbx_seq_one_letter_code
_entity_poly.pdbx_strand_id
1 'polypeptide(L)'
;MCTLTIFPLGEDRFRLAFNRDEARSRAPAESPRRRCFGDRTALLPIDPVGRGTWIAVNDAGLTLALLNVNPPDDEPGFGTEYPVLSTQYSATLLDRPRVRSRGTIIPALLRAGGLREALQRAAVLPVRDYAPFRLVLFGRGEMAELAWDGRQVRRERPMPLLGPVMFTSSGLGDELVEAPRRELFDAILRQRGDAVARQDTYHRHTWSDSPHLSVCMSREDACTVSHTVISLDSSDAVLTYYPGSPDHPAPAFTARLRFTHGGRR
;
A
#
# COMPACT_ATOMS: atom_id res chain seq x y z
N MET A 1 1.28 -9.01 2.68
CA MET A 1 1.40 -9.10 1.20
C MET A 1 0.48 -8.06 0.58
N CYS A 2 0.83 -7.50 -0.56
CA CYS A 2 -0.01 -6.47 -1.19
C CYS A 2 0.41 -6.26 -2.64
N THR A 3 -0.49 -5.71 -3.46
CA THR A 3 -0.17 -5.22 -4.81
C THR A 3 -0.75 -3.83 -4.98
N LEU A 4 0.09 -2.88 -5.40
CA LEU A 4 -0.27 -1.51 -5.72
C LEU A 4 0.03 -1.25 -7.19
N THR A 5 -0.88 -0.59 -7.89
CA THR A 5 -0.61 0.01 -9.20
C THR A 5 -1.00 1.47 -9.21
N ILE A 6 -0.28 2.29 -9.99
CA ILE A 6 -0.59 3.71 -10.20
C ILE A 6 -0.64 3.95 -11.71
N PHE A 7 -1.79 4.43 -12.21
CA PHE A 7 -2.03 4.69 -13.62
C PHE A 7 -2.28 6.19 -13.84
N PRO A 8 -1.51 6.86 -14.72
CA PRO A 8 -1.91 8.14 -15.25
C PRO A 8 -3.09 7.95 -16.22
N LEU A 9 -4.14 8.76 -16.08
CA LEU A 9 -5.37 8.70 -16.90
C LEU A 9 -5.55 9.96 -17.79
N GLY A 10 -4.47 10.68 -18.07
CA GLY A 10 -4.45 11.95 -18.76
C GLY A 10 -4.01 13.08 -17.84
N GLU A 11 -4.10 14.34 -18.30
CA GLU A 11 -3.64 15.50 -17.54
C GLU A 11 -4.27 15.55 -16.14
N ASP A 12 -3.43 15.62 -15.11
CA ASP A 12 -3.79 15.74 -13.70
C ASP A 12 -4.76 14.68 -13.16
N ARG A 13 -4.99 13.58 -13.92
CA ARG A 13 -5.83 12.47 -13.46
C ARG A 13 -5.00 11.21 -13.27
N PHE A 14 -5.17 10.61 -12.09
CA PHE A 14 -4.44 9.42 -11.69
C PHE A 14 -5.36 8.45 -10.97
N ARG A 15 -5.06 7.17 -11.10
CA ARG A 15 -5.77 6.11 -10.38
C ARG A 15 -4.78 5.17 -9.72
N LEU A 16 -4.88 5.08 -8.40
CA LEU A 16 -4.17 4.10 -7.59
C LEU A 16 -5.12 2.96 -7.26
N ALA A 17 -4.68 1.73 -7.42
CA ALA A 17 -5.44 0.55 -7.02
C ALA A 17 -4.57 -0.34 -6.13
N PHE A 18 -5.13 -0.85 -5.04
CA PHE A 18 -4.40 -1.57 -4.01
C PHE A 18 -5.15 -2.83 -3.57
N ASN A 19 -4.56 -4.00 -3.79
CA ASN A 19 -4.99 -5.26 -3.18
C ASN A 19 -4.27 -5.44 -1.85
N ARG A 20 -5.03 -5.57 -0.75
CA ARG A 20 -4.48 -5.92 0.55
C ARG A 20 -4.63 -7.41 0.77
N ASP A 21 -3.50 -8.09 0.84
CA ASP A 21 -3.47 -9.50 1.20
C ASP A 21 -3.11 -9.65 2.68
N GLU A 22 -3.86 -10.49 3.40
CA GLU A 22 -3.74 -10.63 4.84
C GLU A 22 -4.16 -12.04 5.27
N ALA A 23 -3.79 -12.43 6.49
CA ALA A 23 -4.25 -13.68 7.07
C ALA A 23 -5.78 -13.75 7.11
N ARG A 24 -6.36 -14.90 6.76
CA ARG A 24 -7.83 -15.10 6.78
C ARG A 24 -8.45 -14.90 8.16
N SER A 25 -7.67 -15.14 9.22
CA SER A 25 -8.08 -14.93 10.61
C SER A 25 -8.06 -13.48 11.07
N ARG A 26 -7.49 -12.54 10.24
CA ARG A 26 -7.40 -11.14 10.64
C ARG A 26 -8.77 -10.47 10.59
N ALA A 27 -9.08 -9.69 11.62
CA ALA A 27 -10.32 -8.93 11.67
C ALA A 27 -10.46 -8.01 10.45
N PRO A 28 -11.66 -7.91 9.84
CA PRO A 28 -11.92 -6.99 8.73
C PRO A 28 -11.54 -5.56 9.08
N ALA A 29 -11.06 -4.81 8.08
CA ALA A 29 -10.75 -3.41 8.28
C ALA A 29 -12.02 -2.57 8.44
N GLU A 30 -11.91 -1.48 9.21
CA GLU A 30 -12.95 -0.47 9.26
C GLU A 30 -13.03 0.28 7.93
N SER A 31 -14.25 0.57 7.50
CA SER A 31 -14.51 1.37 6.30
C SER A 31 -13.80 2.73 6.34
N PRO A 32 -13.38 3.26 5.18
CA PRO A 32 -12.70 4.55 5.11
C PRO A 32 -13.50 5.67 5.77
N ARG A 33 -12.80 6.47 6.57
CA ARG A 33 -13.35 7.64 7.26
C ARG A 33 -12.45 8.84 7.06
N ARG A 34 -13.04 10.03 7.16
CA ARG A 34 -12.27 11.26 7.29
C ARG A 34 -11.70 11.36 8.70
N ARG A 35 -10.39 11.65 8.78
CA ARG A 35 -9.69 11.89 10.04
C ARG A 35 -8.80 13.11 9.92
N CYS A 36 -8.67 13.87 11.01
CA CYS A 36 -7.77 15.02 11.08
C CYS A 36 -6.38 14.59 11.54
N PHE A 37 -5.36 15.14 10.89
CA PHE A 37 -3.94 14.97 11.20
C PHE A 37 -3.29 16.36 11.26
N GLY A 38 -3.35 17.01 12.43
CA GLY A 38 -3.06 18.43 12.56
C GLY A 38 -4.06 19.25 11.75
N ASP A 39 -3.56 20.09 10.85
CA ASP A 39 -4.37 20.95 10.00
C ASP A 39 -4.83 20.27 8.69
N ARG A 40 -4.53 18.99 8.53
CA ARG A 40 -4.89 18.20 7.35
C ARG A 40 -6.01 17.22 7.65
N THR A 41 -6.89 17.05 6.68
CA THR A 41 -7.90 15.98 6.66
C THR A 41 -7.44 14.89 5.70
N ALA A 42 -7.61 13.63 6.07
CA ALA A 42 -7.31 12.49 5.21
C ALA A 42 -8.45 11.47 5.19
N LEU A 43 -8.52 10.70 4.09
CA LEU A 43 -9.36 9.51 3.93
C LEU A 43 -8.46 8.27 4.02
N LEU A 44 -8.85 7.31 4.85
CA LEU A 44 -8.11 6.07 5.04
C LEU A 44 -9.00 4.96 5.61
N PRO A 45 -8.84 3.70 5.18
CA PRO A 45 -9.33 2.54 5.92
C PRO A 45 -8.47 2.31 7.15
N ILE A 46 -9.01 1.64 8.18
CA ILE A 46 -8.29 1.36 9.42
C ILE A 46 -8.21 -0.15 9.65
N ASP A 47 -7.01 -0.63 9.91
CA ASP A 47 -6.80 -1.96 10.47
C ASP A 47 -7.07 -1.91 11.99
N PRO A 48 -8.13 -2.56 12.49
CA PRO A 48 -8.50 -2.48 13.91
C PRO A 48 -7.46 -3.15 14.82
N VAL A 49 -6.72 -4.13 14.32
CA VAL A 49 -5.68 -4.85 15.08
C VAL A 49 -4.42 -4.00 15.21
N GLY A 50 -3.89 -3.51 14.10
CA GLY A 50 -2.67 -2.70 14.07
C GLY A 50 -2.90 -1.22 14.37
N ARG A 51 -4.16 -0.77 14.45
CA ARG A 51 -4.58 0.64 14.62
C ARG A 51 -3.96 1.60 13.61
N GLY A 52 -3.64 1.09 12.43
CA GLY A 52 -2.97 1.82 11.37
C GLY A 52 -3.68 1.67 10.03
N THR A 53 -2.98 2.01 8.98
CA THR A 53 -3.48 1.89 7.60
C THR A 53 -2.38 1.48 6.65
N TRP A 54 -2.77 1.02 5.46
CA TRP A 54 -1.85 0.64 4.36
C TRP A 54 -1.95 1.58 3.16
N ILE A 55 -3.00 2.42 3.11
CA ILE A 55 -3.20 3.41 2.07
C ILE A 55 -4.02 4.59 2.60
N ALA A 56 -3.68 5.79 2.18
CA ALA A 56 -4.41 7.00 2.55
C ALA A 56 -4.20 8.12 1.53
N VAL A 57 -5.14 9.06 1.48
CA VAL A 57 -4.99 10.33 0.75
C VAL A 57 -5.39 11.49 1.67
N ASN A 58 -4.61 12.58 1.66
CA ASN A 58 -4.96 13.79 2.39
C ASN A 58 -5.47 14.92 1.48
N ASP A 59 -5.98 15.98 2.08
CA ASP A 59 -6.55 17.14 1.39
C ASP A 59 -5.52 18.06 0.68
N ALA A 60 -4.23 17.73 0.74
CA ALA A 60 -3.19 18.31 -0.10
C ALA A 60 -2.94 17.50 -1.39
N GLY A 61 -3.70 16.41 -1.62
CA GLY A 61 -3.51 15.49 -2.73
C GLY A 61 -2.33 14.52 -2.54
N LEU A 62 -1.76 14.45 -1.33
CA LEU A 62 -0.73 13.49 -1.00
C LEU A 62 -1.37 12.12 -0.75
N THR A 63 -0.97 11.13 -1.55
CA THR A 63 -1.37 9.73 -1.40
C THR A 63 -0.17 8.92 -0.93
N LEU A 64 -0.40 8.07 0.07
CA LEU A 64 0.61 7.22 0.69
C LEU A 64 0.14 5.77 0.65
N ALA A 65 1.01 4.86 0.22
CA ALA A 65 0.74 3.43 0.22
C ALA A 65 1.93 2.67 0.82
N LEU A 66 1.64 1.64 1.61
CA LEU A 66 2.62 0.88 2.35
C LEU A 66 2.52 -0.60 2.01
N LEU A 67 3.63 -1.18 1.60
CA LEU A 67 3.79 -2.61 1.37
C LEU A 67 4.82 -3.18 2.36
N ASN A 68 4.71 -4.45 2.67
CA ASN A 68 5.77 -5.16 3.36
C ASN A 68 6.95 -5.37 2.41
N VAL A 69 8.15 -5.56 2.96
CA VAL A 69 9.29 -6.12 2.25
C VAL A 69 9.61 -7.44 2.93
N ASN A 70 9.71 -8.50 2.14
CA ASN A 70 10.01 -9.85 2.62
C ASN A 70 11.22 -10.34 1.84
N PRO A 71 12.43 -10.26 2.44
CA PRO A 71 13.65 -10.78 1.80
C PRO A 71 13.56 -12.30 1.63
N PRO A 72 14.36 -12.90 0.73
CA PRO A 72 14.47 -14.35 0.60
C PRO A 72 14.86 -15.01 1.93
N ASP A 73 14.32 -16.22 2.19
CA ASP A 73 14.56 -16.96 3.42
C ASP A 73 16.02 -17.41 3.63
N ASP A 74 16.84 -17.42 2.57
CA ASP A 74 18.22 -17.91 2.59
C ASP A 74 19.27 -16.89 3.11
N GLU A 75 18.86 -15.70 3.55
CA GLU A 75 19.80 -14.72 4.11
C GLU A 75 20.03 -15.00 5.60
N PRO A 76 21.26 -15.41 6.02
CA PRO A 76 21.58 -15.66 7.42
C PRO A 76 21.44 -14.38 8.25
N GLY A 77 20.45 -14.34 9.14
CA GLY A 77 20.12 -13.22 10.02
C GLY A 77 18.70 -12.72 9.91
N PHE A 78 17.95 -13.13 8.91
CA PHE A 78 16.48 -13.01 8.85
C PHE A 78 15.85 -14.39 9.02
N GLY A 79 16.04 -14.99 10.20
CA GLY A 79 15.21 -16.14 10.56
C GLY A 79 13.75 -15.73 10.49
N THR A 80 12.90 -16.64 10.05
CA THR A 80 11.44 -16.60 9.99
C THR A 80 10.76 -16.31 11.34
N GLU A 81 11.48 -15.72 12.26
CA GLU A 81 11.05 -15.30 13.59
C GLU A 81 10.59 -13.84 13.67
N TYR A 82 9.91 -13.32 12.66
CA TYR A 82 8.86 -12.36 12.96
C TYR A 82 7.60 -13.20 13.21
N PRO A 83 7.27 -13.50 14.46
CA PRO A 83 6.10 -14.31 14.72
C PRO A 83 4.91 -13.54 14.15
N VAL A 84 4.24 -14.15 13.18
CA VAL A 84 2.80 -13.95 13.07
C VAL A 84 2.32 -14.01 14.51
N LEU A 85 1.68 -12.96 15.01
CA LEU A 85 1.14 -12.87 16.38
C LEU A 85 0.22 -14.06 16.65
N SER A 86 0.78 -15.24 16.81
CA SER A 86 0.14 -16.39 17.42
C SER A 86 0.28 -16.21 18.93
N THR A 87 -0.82 -16.34 19.63
CA THR A 87 -1.05 -16.09 21.04
C THR A 87 -0.29 -17.01 22.02
N GLN A 88 0.91 -17.48 21.69
CA GLN A 88 1.71 -18.30 22.61
C GLN A 88 3.13 -17.74 22.73
N TYR A 89 3.28 -16.71 23.55
CA TYR A 89 4.59 -16.22 23.96
C TYR A 89 4.96 -16.69 25.36
N SER A 90 6.02 -17.52 25.40
CA SER A 90 6.76 -17.84 26.62
C SER A 90 7.54 -16.62 27.15
N ALA A 91 7.61 -16.48 28.45
CA ALA A 91 8.05 -15.30 29.24
C ALA A 91 9.55 -14.92 29.15
N THR A 92 10.33 -15.39 28.18
CA THR A 92 11.79 -15.18 28.11
C THR A 92 12.27 -14.15 27.07
N LEU A 93 11.37 -13.34 26.51
CA LEU A 93 11.68 -12.35 25.45
C LEU A 93 11.57 -10.88 25.94
N LEU A 94 11.87 -10.61 27.18
CA LEU A 94 11.75 -9.27 27.79
C LEU A 94 12.74 -8.21 27.27
N ASP A 95 13.72 -8.57 26.43
CA ASP A 95 14.82 -7.69 26.01
C ASP A 95 14.87 -7.39 24.50
N ARG A 96 13.84 -7.77 23.70
CA ARG A 96 13.77 -7.35 22.29
C ARG A 96 12.99 -6.03 22.18
N PRO A 97 13.53 -5.01 21.47
CA PRO A 97 12.80 -3.77 21.26
C PRO A 97 11.45 -4.10 20.59
N ARG A 98 10.36 -3.54 21.11
CA ARG A 98 9.01 -3.75 20.57
C ARG A 98 8.97 -3.21 19.16
N VAL A 99 8.89 -4.09 18.17
CA VAL A 99 8.72 -3.70 16.77
C VAL A 99 7.38 -2.96 16.63
N ARG A 100 7.43 -1.72 16.15
CA ARG A 100 6.24 -0.91 15.91
C ARG A 100 5.44 -1.46 14.72
N SER A 101 4.12 -1.34 14.79
CA SER A 101 3.27 -1.65 13.63
C SER A 101 3.60 -0.70 12.47
N ARG A 102 3.95 -1.25 11.31
CA ARG A 102 4.17 -0.50 10.06
C ARG A 102 2.97 0.38 9.67
N GLY A 103 1.75 -0.04 10.02
CA GLY A 103 0.54 0.72 9.78
C GLY A 103 0.51 2.12 10.42
N THR A 104 1.41 2.41 11.38
CA THR A 104 1.55 3.74 12.01
C THR A 104 2.41 4.72 11.19
N ILE A 105 3.13 4.25 10.16
CA ILE A 105 4.00 5.07 9.31
C ILE A 105 3.16 6.10 8.53
N ILE A 106 2.12 5.65 7.84
CA ILE A 106 1.26 6.54 7.04
C ILE A 106 0.63 7.65 7.92
N PRO A 107 -0.02 7.35 9.06
CA PRO A 107 -0.56 8.38 9.96
C PRO A 107 0.45 9.44 10.38
N ALA A 108 1.71 9.09 10.61
CA ALA A 108 2.77 10.02 10.99
C ALA A 108 3.10 11.04 9.88
N LEU A 109 2.82 10.70 8.61
CA LEU A 109 3.14 11.51 7.43
C LEU A 109 1.94 12.31 6.89
N LEU A 110 0.70 11.98 7.26
CA LEU A 110 -0.52 12.60 6.72
C LEU A 110 -0.68 14.10 7.05
N ARG A 111 0.14 14.64 7.96
CA ARG A 111 0.20 16.08 8.25
C ARG A 111 0.90 16.89 7.16
N ALA A 112 1.61 16.24 6.24
CA ALA A 112 2.38 16.90 5.20
C ALA A 112 1.48 17.60 4.17
N GLY A 113 1.87 18.80 3.77
CA GLY A 113 1.20 19.59 2.74
C GLY A 113 1.54 19.19 1.31
N GLY A 114 2.25 18.07 1.10
CA GLY A 114 2.59 17.51 -0.20
C GLY A 114 3.76 16.55 -0.15
N LEU A 115 4.14 16.04 -1.34
CA LEU A 115 5.13 14.98 -1.50
C LEU A 115 6.50 15.34 -0.88
N ARG A 116 7.02 16.54 -1.14
CA ARG A 116 8.35 16.95 -0.66
C ARG A 116 8.41 17.04 0.87
N GLU A 117 7.38 17.60 1.49
CA GLU A 117 7.29 17.65 2.95
C GLU A 117 7.13 16.24 3.55
N ALA A 118 6.34 15.38 2.91
CA ALA A 118 6.20 13.98 3.36
C ALA A 118 7.53 13.26 3.34
N LEU A 119 8.37 13.46 2.32
CA LEU A 119 9.72 12.88 2.25
C LEU A 119 10.66 13.44 3.33
N GLN A 120 10.60 14.74 3.63
CA GLN A 120 11.37 15.31 4.73
C GLN A 120 10.98 14.68 6.08
N ARG A 121 9.68 14.50 6.32
CA ARG A 121 9.17 13.81 7.51
C ARG A 121 9.55 12.34 7.55
N ALA A 122 9.49 11.66 6.41
CA ALA A 122 9.89 10.27 6.27
C ALA A 122 11.40 10.06 6.49
N ALA A 123 12.23 11.07 6.21
CA ALA A 123 13.67 11.00 6.41
C ALA A 123 14.08 10.87 7.89
N VAL A 124 13.23 11.32 8.82
CA VAL A 124 13.47 11.28 10.27
C VAL A 124 12.68 10.17 10.97
N LEU A 125 11.99 9.31 10.22
CA LEU A 125 11.33 8.14 10.81
C LEU A 125 12.36 7.20 11.44
N PRO A 126 12.06 6.64 12.63
CA PRO A 126 12.90 5.62 13.25
C PRO A 126 12.68 4.27 12.54
N VAL A 127 13.14 4.15 11.29
CA VAL A 127 12.86 3.00 10.42
C VAL A 127 13.27 1.67 11.03
N ARG A 128 14.29 1.66 11.89
CA ARG A 128 14.79 0.46 12.60
C ARG A 128 13.81 -0.08 13.65
N ASP A 129 12.83 0.73 14.06
CA ASP A 129 11.76 0.29 14.96
C ASP A 129 10.67 -0.51 14.23
N TYR A 130 10.74 -0.62 12.91
CA TYR A 130 9.74 -1.30 12.08
C TYR A 130 10.33 -2.53 11.39
N ALA A 131 9.52 -3.54 11.18
CA ALA A 131 9.84 -4.60 10.23
C ALA A 131 10.01 -4.01 8.81
N PRO A 132 10.75 -4.67 7.91
CA PRO A 132 10.99 -4.18 6.56
C PRO A 132 9.73 -3.76 5.81
N PHE A 133 9.81 -2.64 5.07
CA PHE A 133 8.69 -2.04 4.37
C PHE A 133 9.10 -1.23 3.14
N ARG A 134 8.16 -1.03 2.24
CA ARG A 134 8.21 -0.09 1.12
C ARG A 134 7.08 0.91 1.29
N LEU A 135 7.41 2.19 1.34
CA LEU A 135 6.46 3.30 1.36
C LEU A 135 6.51 3.99 0.01
N VAL A 136 5.39 3.98 -0.70
CA VAL A 136 5.18 4.72 -1.95
C VAL A 136 4.44 6.01 -1.62
N LEU A 137 5.02 7.13 -2.05
CA LEU A 137 4.46 8.46 -1.88
C LEU A 137 4.12 9.01 -3.27
N PHE A 138 2.90 9.52 -3.43
CA PHE A 138 2.43 10.10 -4.68
C PHE A 138 1.74 11.44 -4.42
N GLY A 139 1.97 12.41 -5.30
CA GLY A 139 1.30 13.70 -5.24
C GLY A 139 1.60 14.57 -6.46
N ARG A 140 0.55 15.18 -7.05
CA ARG A 140 0.65 16.08 -8.21
C ARG A 140 1.44 15.51 -9.39
N GLY A 141 1.20 14.23 -9.71
CA GLY A 141 1.85 13.55 -10.83
C GLY A 141 3.31 13.16 -10.61
N GLU A 142 3.87 13.41 -9.44
CA GLU A 142 5.19 12.92 -9.02
C GLU A 142 5.04 11.78 -8.02
N MET A 143 6.00 10.85 -8.05
CA MET A 143 6.10 9.78 -7.06
C MET A 143 7.51 9.69 -6.49
N ALA A 144 7.61 9.10 -5.31
CA ALA A 144 8.86 8.72 -4.68
C ALA A 144 8.68 7.43 -3.86
N GLU A 145 9.77 6.73 -3.61
CA GLU A 145 9.80 5.54 -2.78
C GLU A 145 10.77 5.71 -1.61
N LEU A 146 10.37 5.21 -0.45
CA LEU A 146 11.26 4.93 0.68
C LEU A 146 11.15 3.45 1.02
N ALA A 147 12.23 2.71 0.90
CA ALA A 147 12.30 1.30 1.24
C ALA A 147 13.27 1.08 2.41
N TRP A 148 12.84 0.30 3.39
CA TRP A 148 13.62 -0.24 4.49
C TRP A 148 13.64 -1.76 4.35
N ASP A 149 14.79 -2.36 4.08
CA ASP A 149 14.95 -3.81 3.90
C ASP A 149 15.38 -4.55 5.18
N GLY A 150 15.49 -3.84 6.31
CA GLY A 150 15.97 -4.38 7.57
C GLY A 150 17.47 -4.09 7.82
N ARG A 151 18.21 -3.69 6.79
CA ARG A 151 19.66 -3.38 6.87
C ARG A 151 19.95 -1.94 6.48
N GLN A 152 19.39 -1.49 5.35
CA GLN A 152 19.62 -0.17 4.78
C GLN A 152 18.33 0.50 4.33
N VAL A 153 18.34 1.81 4.29
CA VAL A 153 17.25 2.63 3.79
C VAL A 153 17.59 3.12 2.40
N ARG A 154 16.74 2.79 1.41
CA ARG A 154 16.79 3.40 0.09
C ARG A 154 15.74 4.50 0.02
N ARG A 155 16.11 5.66 -0.52
CA ARG A 155 15.24 6.81 -0.72
C ARG A 155 15.37 7.28 -2.15
N GLU A 156 14.28 7.29 -2.86
CA GLU A 156 14.24 7.85 -4.21
C GLU A 156 13.79 9.30 -4.15
N ARG A 157 14.30 10.10 -5.08
CA ARG A 157 13.85 11.49 -5.26
C ARG A 157 12.50 11.49 -5.97
N PRO A 158 11.67 12.53 -5.76
CA PRO A 158 10.46 12.70 -6.55
C PRO A 158 10.78 12.71 -8.04
N MET A 159 10.02 11.91 -8.79
CA MET A 159 10.11 11.82 -10.24
C MET A 159 8.70 11.84 -10.85
N PRO A 160 8.54 12.44 -12.04
CA PRO A 160 7.25 12.42 -12.75
C PRO A 160 6.80 10.99 -13.03
N LEU A 161 5.52 10.71 -12.84
CA LEU A 161 4.90 9.45 -13.23
C LEU A 161 4.55 9.50 -14.74
N LEU A 162 5.46 9.02 -15.58
CA LEU A 162 5.31 9.06 -17.04
C LEU A 162 4.45 7.93 -17.60
N GLY A 163 4.19 6.88 -16.84
CA GLY A 163 3.41 5.71 -17.26
C GLY A 163 2.93 4.90 -16.07
N PRO A 164 2.14 3.83 -16.33
CA PRO A 164 1.69 2.93 -15.29
C PRO A 164 2.86 2.25 -14.56
N VAL A 165 2.75 2.14 -13.23
CA VAL A 165 3.73 1.44 -12.38
C VAL A 165 3.06 0.40 -11.50
N MET A 166 3.82 -0.62 -11.11
CA MET A 166 3.38 -1.70 -10.24
C MET A 166 4.39 -1.95 -9.12
N PHE A 167 3.88 -2.13 -7.91
CA PHE A 167 4.61 -2.59 -6.73
C PHE A 167 3.91 -3.82 -6.16
N THR A 168 4.68 -4.78 -5.72
CA THR A 168 4.12 -6.00 -5.12
C THR A 168 4.97 -6.48 -3.96
N SER A 169 4.37 -7.27 -3.09
CA SER A 169 5.07 -7.98 -2.00
C SER A 169 4.39 -9.31 -1.71
N SER A 170 5.16 -10.26 -1.15
CA SER A 170 4.64 -11.56 -0.77
C SER A 170 5.30 -12.06 0.53
N GLY A 171 4.52 -12.65 1.44
CA GLY A 171 5.08 -13.35 2.61
C GLY A 171 5.79 -14.65 2.27
N LEU A 172 5.76 -15.08 1.01
CA LEU A 172 6.54 -16.21 0.49
C LEU A 172 7.89 -15.76 -0.12
N GLY A 173 8.23 -14.47 0.02
CA GLY A 173 9.34 -13.82 -0.67
C GLY A 173 8.84 -12.93 -1.81
N ASP A 174 9.35 -11.70 -1.86
CA ASP A 174 8.88 -10.72 -2.86
C ASP A 174 9.32 -11.14 -4.27
N GLU A 175 10.53 -11.71 -4.43
CA GLU A 175 11.08 -12.18 -5.70
C GLU A 175 10.23 -13.26 -6.37
N LEU A 176 9.59 -14.13 -5.56
CA LEU A 176 8.76 -15.20 -6.09
C LEU A 176 7.56 -14.69 -6.88
N VAL A 177 6.99 -13.57 -6.48
CA VAL A 177 5.77 -13.00 -7.10
C VAL A 177 6.05 -11.87 -8.06
N GLU A 178 7.21 -11.20 -7.94
CA GLU A 178 7.49 -9.99 -8.71
C GLU A 178 7.58 -10.28 -10.21
N ALA A 179 8.35 -11.29 -10.62
CA ALA A 179 8.53 -11.62 -12.03
C ALA A 179 7.20 -11.99 -12.71
N PRO A 180 6.41 -12.98 -12.25
CA PRO A 180 5.17 -13.36 -12.92
C PRO A 180 4.12 -12.23 -12.90
N ARG A 181 4.02 -11.45 -11.82
CA ARG A 181 3.09 -10.31 -11.76
C ARG A 181 3.52 -9.16 -12.68
N ARG A 182 4.84 -8.95 -12.88
CA ARG A 182 5.41 -7.98 -13.81
C ARG A 182 5.11 -8.36 -15.25
N GLU A 183 5.34 -9.61 -15.61
CA GLU A 183 5.03 -10.12 -16.94
C GLU A 183 3.56 -9.98 -17.29
N LEU A 184 2.67 -10.32 -16.35
CA LEU A 184 1.23 -10.11 -16.48
C LEU A 184 0.88 -8.63 -16.66
N PHE A 185 1.47 -7.76 -15.81
CA PHE A 185 1.25 -6.32 -15.88
C PHE A 185 1.60 -5.77 -17.26
N ASP A 186 2.79 -6.10 -17.75
CA ASP A 186 3.27 -5.68 -19.07
C ASP A 186 2.41 -6.24 -20.20
N ALA A 187 1.93 -7.49 -20.08
CA ALA A 187 1.02 -8.09 -21.05
C ALA A 187 -0.33 -7.36 -21.10
N ILE A 188 -0.88 -6.99 -19.95
CA ILE A 188 -2.14 -6.24 -19.85
C ILE A 188 -1.97 -4.81 -20.39
N LEU A 189 -0.83 -4.15 -20.14
CA LEU A 189 -0.56 -2.81 -20.67
C LEU A 189 -0.48 -2.77 -22.20
N ARG A 190 -0.07 -3.85 -22.84
CA ARG A 190 -0.06 -3.99 -24.32
C ARG A 190 -1.44 -4.19 -24.93
N GLN A 191 -2.45 -4.56 -24.14
CA GLN A 191 -3.81 -4.73 -24.63
C GLN A 191 -4.43 -3.38 -25.03
N ARG A 192 -5.26 -3.41 -26.08
CA ARG A 192 -6.07 -2.25 -26.45
C ARG A 192 -7.22 -2.10 -25.45
N GLY A 193 -7.64 -0.87 -25.20
CA GLY A 193 -8.80 -0.62 -24.37
C GLY A 193 -8.57 0.48 -23.34
N ASP A 194 -9.56 0.67 -22.51
CA ASP A 194 -9.57 1.67 -21.43
C ASP A 194 -8.54 1.34 -20.32
N ALA A 195 -7.84 2.36 -19.87
CA ALA A 195 -6.80 2.20 -18.85
C ALA A 195 -7.37 1.71 -17.50
N VAL A 196 -8.57 2.17 -17.14
CA VAL A 196 -9.24 1.73 -15.90
C VAL A 196 -9.61 0.26 -15.98
N ALA A 197 -10.18 -0.18 -17.10
CA ALA A 197 -10.54 -1.59 -17.33
C ALA A 197 -9.31 -2.50 -17.28
N ARG A 198 -8.18 -2.08 -17.85
CA ARG A 198 -6.91 -2.83 -17.79
C ARG A 198 -6.39 -2.94 -16.37
N GLN A 199 -6.42 -1.86 -15.61
CA GLN A 199 -6.01 -1.87 -14.20
C GLN A 199 -6.89 -2.79 -13.37
N ASP A 200 -8.22 -2.75 -13.58
CA ASP A 200 -9.17 -3.64 -12.89
C ASP A 200 -8.95 -5.11 -13.27
N THR A 201 -8.69 -5.40 -14.55
CA THR A 201 -8.35 -6.75 -15.01
C THR A 201 -7.10 -7.27 -14.31
N TYR A 202 -6.06 -6.44 -14.17
CA TYR A 202 -4.85 -6.81 -13.46
C TYR A 202 -5.13 -7.15 -12.00
N HIS A 203 -5.87 -6.32 -11.28
CA HIS A 203 -6.14 -6.51 -9.85
C HIS A 203 -7.07 -7.70 -9.57
N ARG A 204 -7.91 -8.12 -10.53
CA ARG A 204 -8.79 -9.30 -10.41
C ARG A 204 -8.14 -10.59 -10.87
N HIS A 205 -6.94 -10.52 -11.44
CA HIS A 205 -6.33 -11.69 -12.07
C HIS A 205 -5.97 -12.78 -11.07
N THR A 206 -6.37 -14.01 -11.42
CA THR A 206 -6.05 -15.23 -10.67
C THR A 206 -5.45 -16.27 -11.62
N TRP A 207 -4.41 -16.96 -11.16
CA TRP A 207 -3.92 -18.18 -11.82
C TRP A 207 -4.53 -19.40 -11.13
N SER A 208 -5.28 -20.22 -11.87
CA SER A 208 -5.94 -21.43 -11.32
C SER A 208 -4.94 -22.43 -10.72
N ASP A 209 -3.79 -22.57 -11.36
CA ASP A 209 -2.77 -23.56 -10.97
C ASP A 209 -1.79 -23.02 -9.92
N SER A 210 -1.80 -21.69 -9.71
CA SER A 210 -0.90 -21.02 -8.79
C SER A 210 -1.58 -19.84 -8.08
N PRO A 211 -2.70 -20.09 -7.36
CA PRO A 211 -3.49 -19.02 -6.74
C PRO A 211 -2.71 -18.21 -5.72
N HIS A 212 -1.67 -18.78 -5.11
CA HIS A 212 -0.77 -18.12 -4.16
C HIS A 212 0.15 -17.07 -4.81
N LEU A 213 0.41 -17.16 -6.11
CA LEU A 213 1.18 -16.18 -6.88
C LEU A 213 0.31 -15.06 -7.46
N SER A 214 -1.01 -15.28 -7.54
CA SER A 214 -1.98 -14.39 -8.19
C SER A 214 -1.95 -12.96 -7.65
N VAL A 215 -2.35 -11.99 -8.46
CA VAL A 215 -2.56 -10.60 -8.04
C VAL A 215 -3.76 -10.50 -7.09
N CYS A 216 -4.87 -11.19 -7.42
CA CYS A 216 -5.94 -11.51 -6.49
C CYS A 216 -5.62 -12.86 -5.83
N MET A 217 -4.83 -12.80 -4.78
CA MET A 217 -4.17 -13.96 -4.18
C MET A 217 -5.10 -14.76 -3.27
N SER A 218 -4.99 -16.09 -3.34
CA SER A 218 -5.63 -17.00 -2.40
C SER A 218 -4.72 -18.18 -2.07
N ARG A 219 -4.63 -18.48 -0.78
CA ARG A 219 -3.98 -19.68 -0.23
C ARG A 219 -4.67 -20.08 1.08
N GLU A 220 -4.25 -21.15 1.70
CA GLU A 220 -4.90 -21.72 2.88
C GLU A 220 -4.98 -20.73 4.05
N ASP A 221 -3.88 -20.05 4.36
CA ASP A 221 -3.70 -19.17 5.52
C ASP A 221 -4.01 -17.70 5.24
N ALA A 222 -3.98 -17.25 3.97
CA ALA A 222 -4.09 -15.85 3.58
C ALA A 222 -4.80 -15.65 2.25
N CYS A 223 -5.39 -14.47 2.04
CA CYS A 223 -5.99 -14.09 0.76
C CYS A 223 -6.02 -12.56 0.58
N THR A 224 -6.38 -12.10 -0.61
CA THR A 224 -6.74 -10.71 -0.84
C THR A 224 -8.04 -10.42 -0.08
N VAL A 225 -7.95 -9.64 1.00
CA VAL A 225 -9.08 -9.36 1.91
C VAL A 225 -9.78 -8.05 1.63
N SER A 226 -9.18 -7.18 0.83
CA SER A 226 -9.82 -5.94 0.40
C SER A 226 -9.13 -5.35 -0.84
N HIS A 227 -9.90 -4.55 -1.58
CA HIS A 227 -9.42 -3.76 -2.70
C HIS A 227 -9.75 -2.29 -2.48
N THR A 228 -8.77 -1.41 -2.65
CA THR A 228 -8.93 0.04 -2.48
C THR A 228 -8.54 0.75 -3.75
N VAL A 229 -9.39 1.66 -4.22
CA VAL A 229 -9.12 2.52 -5.36
C VAL A 229 -9.12 3.98 -4.91
N ILE A 230 -8.11 4.74 -5.31
CA ILE A 230 -8.08 6.19 -5.15
C ILE A 230 -7.97 6.82 -6.53
N SER A 231 -9.02 7.51 -6.95
CA SER A 231 -9.02 8.33 -8.16
C SER A 231 -8.75 9.77 -7.77
N LEU A 232 -7.81 10.40 -8.46
CA LEU A 232 -7.33 11.75 -8.21
C LEU A 232 -7.55 12.60 -9.45
N ASP A 233 -7.99 13.83 -9.27
CA ASP A 233 -7.92 14.88 -10.27
C ASP A 233 -7.26 16.16 -9.68
N SER A 234 -7.34 17.27 -10.39
CA SER A 234 -6.75 18.55 -9.91
C SER A 234 -7.48 19.14 -8.70
N SER A 235 -8.68 18.69 -8.36
CA SER A 235 -9.57 19.28 -7.37
C SER A 235 -9.87 18.41 -6.17
N ASP A 236 -9.87 17.10 -6.35
CA ASP A 236 -10.25 16.18 -5.29
C ASP A 236 -9.70 14.74 -5.47
N ALA A 237 -9.91 13.95 -4.43
CA ALA A 237 -9.72 12.50 -4.42
C ALA A 237 -11.05 11.80 -4.12
N VAL A 238 -11.30 10.71 -4.85
CA VAL A 238 -12.37 9.76 -4.54
C VAL A 238 -11.73 8.44 -4.11
N LEU A 239 -11.94 8.06 -2.86
CA LEU A 239 -11.50 6.77 -2.33
C LEU A 239 -12.68 5.81 -2.31
N THR A 240 -12.57 4.69 -3.02
CA THR A 240 -13.52 3.58 -3.04
C THR A 240 -12.87 2.35 -2.42
N TYR A 241 -13.49 1.80 -1.40
CA TYR A 241 -13.04 0.63 -0.66
C TYR A 241 -14.01 -0.52 -0.83
N TYR A 242 -13.52 -1.65 -1.27
CA TYR A 242 -14.26 -2.91 -1.41
C TYR A 242 -13.80 -3.86 -0.31
N PRO A 243 -14.65 -4.17 0.69
CA PRO A 243 -14.37 -5.25 1.63
C PRO A 243 -14.49 -6.60 0.90
N GLY A 244 -13.42 -7.40 0.93
CA GLY A 244 -13.32 -8.64 0.17
C GLY A 244 -12.42 -8.52 -1.05
N SER A 245 -12.26 -9.62 -1.75
CA SER A 245 -11.38 -9.70 -2.91
C SER A 245 -12.01 -9.05 -4.15
N PRO A 246 -11.22 -8.50 -5.08
CA PRO A 246 -11.74 -7.77 -6.23
C PRO A 246 -12.43 -8.66 -7.28
N ASP A 247 -12.24 -9.97 -7.26
CA ASP A 247 -12.95 -10.96 -8.09
C ASP A 247 -14.36 -11.29 -7.55
N HIS A 248 -14.59 -11.06 -6.25
CA HIS A 248 -15.89 -11.21 -5.59
C HIS A 248 -16.20 -9.95 -4.76
N PRO A 249 -16.46 -8.80 -5.41
CA PRO A 249 -16.60 -7.55 -4.71
C PRO A 249 -17.88 -7.51 -3.86
N ALA A 250 -17.71 -7.23 -2.58
CA ALA A 250 -18.82 -6.82 -1.71
C ALA A 250 -19.19 -5.36 -1.98
N PRO A 251 -20.35 -4.87 -1.45
CA PRO A 251 -20.74 -3.47 -1.60
C PRO A 251 -19.65 -2.50 -1.18
N ALA A 252 -19.33 -1.54 -2.04
CA ALA A 252 -18.26 -0.59 -1.83
C ALA A 252 -18.65 0.55 -0.89
N PHE A 253 -17.65 1.08 -0.18
CA PHE A 253 -17.72 2.34 0.53
C PHE A 253 -16.97 3.40 -0.27
N THR A 254 -17.64 4.50 -0.63
CA THR A 254 -17.02 5.58 -1.40
C THR A 254 -17.04 6.88 -0.59
N ALA A 255 -15.92 7.57 -0.56
CA ALA A 255 -15.80 8.89 0.06
C ALA A 255 -14.98 9.82 -0.82
N ARG A 256 -15.38 11.10 -0.87
CA ARG A 256 -14.69 12.16 -1.63
C ARG A 256 -14.01 13.11 -0.67
N LEU A 257 -12.82 13.57 -1.02
CA LEU A 257 -12.04 14.56 -0.29
C LEU A 257 -11.61 15.67 -1.25
N ARG A 258 -12.12 16.89 -1.07
CA ARG A 258 -11.70 18.06 -1.82
C ARG A 258 -10.31 18.50 -1.38
N PHE A 259 -9.47 18.90 -2.33
CA PHE A 259 -8.18 19.45 -2.03
C PHE A 259 -8.29 20.90 -1.53
N THR A 260 -7.59 21.17 -0.45
CA THR A 260 -7.37 22.54 0.01
C THR A 260 -6.18 23.09 -0.76
N HIS A 261 -6.44 24.02 -1.67
CA HIS A 261 -5.36 24.78 -2.29
C HIS A 261 -4.66 25.53 -1.16
N GLY A 262 -3.42 25.19 -0.90
CA GLY A 262 -2.62 25.96 0.04
C GLY A 262 -2.59 27.41 -0.45
N GLY A 263 -3.33 28.30 0.23
CA GLY A 263 -3.24 29.72 -0.03
C GLY A 263 -1.76 30.10 0.03
N ARG A 264 -1.24 30.68 -1.04
CA ARG A 264 0.05 31.38 -0.98
C ARG A 264 -0.12 32.45 0.09
N ARG A 265 0.48 32.23 1.27
CA ARG A 265 0.80 33.31 2.19
C ARG A 265 2.20 33.78 1.86
#